data_d6f823da18fc1a876516c0a174e81414
#
_entry.id   d6f823da18fc1a876516c0a174e81414
#
_cell.length_a   1.000
_cell.length_b   1.000
_cell.length_c   1.000
_cell.angle_alpha   90.00
_cell.angle_beta   90.00
_cell.angle_gamma   90.00
#
_symmetry.space_group_name_H-M   'P 1'
#
loop_
_entity.id
_entity.type
_entity.pdbx_description
1 polymer ?
#
loop_
_entity_poly.entity_id
_entity_poly.type
_entity_poly.pdbx_seq_one_letter_code
_entity_poly.pdbx_strand_id
1 'polypeptide(L)'
;FPKIKRGFLFLSLQEYYRQIENYELIIKKFINDRTPQSIKIILKICITLVFHSKKPHYAIVNEAVEFSKKFQKESLINAVLREFLRKHDSFSITEKNIPKMFKTSCDKVYTSKKIRSYIYDTVFNKPNSYQISLKNDENNFYKKRVAFLEDNLHINYFVQDIGNFEIINVIKEFYNDKKILDVCAAPGGKSILLSTYGFKVEALDKSQSQIDKFKQNIKRLSIDIKIVKKDFLSAKINRRYNSILLDAPCSALGTFRRNPDVISKIDKKKLKVNQDIQVKMIEKSLILLNKGGILVYIVCSFHSFETMGVIDKILQKHKNITVENIQSDKMIKKENGYFINPYSFKEYGGSDIFFVTVLRKQ
;
A
#
# COMPACT_ATOMS: atom_id res chain seq x y z
N PHE A 1 -12.08 -8.28 -22.19
CA PHE A 1 -11.32 -9.53 -21.95
C PHE A 1 -12.20 -10.49 -21.15
N PRO A 2 -12.30 -11.80 -21.53
CA PRO A 2 -13.01 -12.80 -20.75
C PRO A 2 -12.46 -12.89 -19.31
N LYS A 3 -13.31 -13.20 -18.31
CA LYS A 3 -12.93 -13.21 -16.87
C LYS A 3 -11.70 -14.08 -16.56
N ILE A 4 -11.55 -15.23 -17.21
CA ILE A 4 -10.41 -16.15 -17.00
C ILE A 4 -9.08 -15.54 -17.46
N LYS A 5 -9.08 -14.73 -18.53
CA LYS A 5 -7.86 -14.05 -19.02
C LYS A 5 -7.45 -12.83 -18.15
N ARG A 6 -8.40 -12.22 -17.42
CA ARG A 6 -8.09 -11.06 -16.55
C ARG A 6 -7.22 -11.43 -15.37
N GLY A 7 -7.47 -12.55 -14.72
CA GLY A 7 -6.65 -13.01 -13.58
C GLY A 7 -5.21 -13.29 -13.99
N PHE A 8 -5.00 -14.02 -15.08
CA PHE A 8 -3.67 -14.29 -15.62
C PHE A 8 -2.91 -12.99 -15.98
N LEU A 9 -3.58 -12.08 -16.70
CA LEU A 9 -2.99 -10.79 -17.07
C LEU A 9 -2.60 -9.98 -15.84
N PHE A 10 -3.48 -9.91 -14.85
CA PHE A 10 -3.22 -9.18 -13.61
C PHE A 10 -2.01 -9.74 -12.85
N LEU A 11 -1.93 -11.06 -12.68
CA LEU A 11 -0.80 -11.72 -12.03
C LEU A 11 0.51 -11.50 -12.81
N SER A 12 0.48 -11.63 -14.13
CA SER A 12 1.67 -11.40 -14.97
C SER A 12 2.16 -9.95 -14.89
N LEU A 13 1.24 -8.97 -14.84
CA LEU A 13 1.61 -7.57 -14.66
C LEU A 13 2.17 -7.29 -13.26
N GLN A 14 1.64 -7.91 -12.22
CA GLN A 14 2.20 -7.79 -10.90
C GLN A 14 3.64 -8.33 -10.84
N GLU A 15 3.92 -9.50 -11.44
CA GLU A 15 5.27 -10.04 -11.48
C GLU A 15 6.20 -9.19 -12.37
N TYR A 16 5.69 -8.67 -13.49
CA TYR A 16 6.43 -7.72 -14.31
C TYR A 16 6.91 -6.50 -13.51
N TYR A 17 6.02 -5.83 -12.78
CA TYR A 17 6.39 -4.65 -11.99
C TYR A 17 7.26 -5.01 -10.78
N ARG A 18 7.08 -6.19 -10.20
CA ARG A 18 7.87 -6.67 -9.07
C ARG A 18 9.35 -6.86 -9.43
N GLN A 19 9.61 -7.28 -10.67
CA GLN A 19 10.94 -7.63 -11.17
C GLN A 19 11.46 -6.65 -12.24
N ILE A 20 10.84 -5.49 -12.39
CA ILE A 20 11.12 -4.57 -13.50
C ILE A 20 12.60 -4.20 -13.62
N GLU A 21 13.29 -3.97 -12.50
CA GLU A 21 14.72 -3.65 -12.48
C GLU A 21 15.58 -4.85 -12.94
N ASN A 22 15.21 -6.06 -12.54
CA ASN A 22 15.90 -7.27 -12.97
C ASN A 22 15.74 -7.49 -14.48
N TYR A 23 14.55 -7.31 -15.01
CA TYR A 23 14.29 -7.45 -16.44
C TYR A 23 14.99 -6.36 -17.26
N GLU A 24 15.13 -5.15 -16.73
CA GLU A 24 15.90 -4.09 -17.35
C GLU A 24 17.38 -4.49 -17.51
N LEU A 25 17.99 -5.07 -16.47
CA LEU A 25 19.36 -5.55 -16.50
C LEU A 25 19.56 -6.72 -17.48
N ILE A 26 18.60 -7.66 -17.51
CA ILE A 26 18.63 -8.79 -18.44
C ILE A 26 18.58 -8.28 -19.88
N ILE A 27 17.62 -7.41 -20.20
CA ILE A 27 17.42 -6.91 -21.56
C ILE A 27 18.63 -6.13 -22.07
N LYS A 28 19.28 -5.33 -21.24
CA LYS A 28 20.49 -4.58 -21.61
C LYS A 28 21.63 -5.44 -22.13
N LYS A 29 21.61 -6.75 -21.85
CA LYS A 29 22.60 -7.70 -22.40
C LYS A 29 22.33 -8.08 -23.87
N PHE A 30 21.12 -7.81 -24.38
CA PHE A 30 20.68 -8.23 -25.72
C PHE A 30 20.34 -7.07 -26.65
N ILE A 31 20.06 -5.88 -26.10
CA ILE A 31 19.66 -4.70 -26.88
C ILE A 31 20.44 -3.47 -26.43
N ASN A 32 20.49 -2.47 -27.28
CA ASN A 32 21.12 -1.18 -27.01
C ASN A 32 20.09 -0.11 -26.59
N ASP A 33 20.60 1.06 -26.19
CA ASP A 33 19.76 2.17 -25.74
C ASP A 33 18.86 2.76 -26.84
N ARG A 34 19.23 2.60 -28.12
CA ARG A 34 18.47 3.08 -29.28
C ARG A 34 17.24 2.22 -29.59
N THR A 35 17.12 1.04 -28.97
CA THR A 35 15.94 0.18 -29.15
C THR A 35 14.68 0.89 -28.67
N PRO A 36 13.61 0.98 -29.50
CA PRO A 36 12.37 1.65 -29.13
C PRO A 36 11.75 1.13 -27.84
N GLN A 37 11.17 2.02 -27.05
CA GLN A 37 10.58 1.68 -25.74
C GLN A 37 9.48 0.63 -25.84
N SER A 38 8.67 0.64 -26.92
CA SER A 38 7.65 -0.39 -27.20
C SER A 38 8.26 -1.78 -27.29
N ILE A 39 9.41 -1.92 -27.96
CA ILE A 39 10.11 -3.19 -28.10
C ILE A 39 10.70 -3.64 -26.75
N LYS A 40 11.28 -2.72 -25.97
CA LYS A 40 11.76 -3.02 -24.62
C LYS A 40 10.64 -3.54 -23.73
N ILE A 41 9.44 -2.98 -23.82
CA ILE A 41 8.27 -3.44 -23.06
C ILE A 41 7.85 -4.85 -23.49
N ILE A 42 7.77 -5.13 -24.81
CA ILE A 42 7.42 -6.45 -25.30
C ILE A 42 8.41 -7.49 -24.78
N LEU A 43 9.70 -7.23 -24.89
CA LEU A 43 10.74 -8.14 -24.40
C LEU A 43 10.63 -8.40 -22.90
N LYS A 44 10.42 -7.36 -22.10
CA LYS A 44 10.24 -7.52 -20.64
C LYS A 44 9.00 -8.37 -20.30
N ILE A 45 7.89 -8.17 -21.01
CA ILE A 45 6.69 -8.99 -20.82
C ILE A 45 6.97 -10.45 -21.17
N CYS A 46 7.68 -10.71 -22.29
CA CYS A 46 8.06 -12.07 -22.67
C CYS A 46 8.96 -12.74 -21.63
N ILE A 47 9.98 -12.02 -21.12
CA ILE A 47 10.85 -12.50 -20.05
C ILE A 47 10.02 -12.84 -18.79
N THR A 48 9.08 -11.96 -18.41
CA THR A 48 8.17 -12.23 -17.30
C THR A 48 7.39 -13.53 -17.51
N LEU A 49 6.86 -13.72 -18.70
CA LEU A 49 6.09 -14.94 -19.03
C LEU A 49 6.95 -16.20 -19.01
N VAL A 50 8.20 -16.12 -19.48
CA VAL A 50 9.16 -17.24 -19.42
C VAL A 50 9.42 -17.67 -17.97
N PHE A 51 9.65 -16.71 -17.07
CA PHE A 51 9.97 -17.01 -15.66
C PHE A 51 8.74 -17.39 -14.80
N HIS A 52 7.56 -16.82 -15.10
CA HIS A 52 6.42 -16.89 -14.17
C HIS A 52 5.16 -17.55 -14.76
N SER A 53 5.18 -18.00 -16.02
CA SER A 53 4.04 -18.69 -16.61
C SER A 53 4.37 -20.14 -16.90
N LYS A 54 3.31 -20.99 -16.98
CA LYS A 54 3.41 -22.36 -17.43
C LYS A 54 3.29 -22.49 -18.96
N LYS A 55 3.31 -21.36 -19.71
CA LYS A 55 3.23 -21.40 -21.17
C LYS A 55 4.51 -21.97 -21.76
N PRO A 56 4.41 -22.79 -22.80
CA PRO A 56 5.58 -23.24 -23.53
C PRO A 56 6.36 -22.05 -24.11
N HIS A 57 7.69 -22.07 -23.99
CA HIS A 57 8.52 -20.95 -24.42
C HIS A 57 8.35 -20.62 -25.91
N TYR A 58 8.19 -21.62 -26.77
CA TYR A 58 7.95 -21.41 -28.21
C TYR A 58 6.67 -20.62 -28.47
N ALA A 59 5.62 -20.86 -27.69
CA ALA A 59 4.36 -20.14 -27.84
C ALA A 59 4.51 -18.66 -27.45
N ILE A 60 5.30 -18.36 -26.39
CA ILE A 60 5.61 -16.97 -25.98
C ILE A 60 6.35 -16.26 -27.12
N VAL A 61 7.37 -16.91 -27.71
CA VAL A 61 8.13 -16.33 -28.82
C VAL A 61 7.25 -16.08 -30.05
N ASN A 62 6.44 -17.06 -30.45
CA ASN A 62 5.56 -16.94 -31.62
C ASN A 62 4.54 -15.80 -31.45
N GLU A 63 3.87 -15.72 -30.29
CA GLU A 63 2.92 -14.63 -29.99
C GLU A 63 3.62 -13.26 -30.03
N ALA A 64 4.84 -13.16 -29.49
CA ALA A 64 5.61 -11.92 -29.47
C ALA A 64 6.04 -11.48 -30.87
N VAL A 65 6.51 -12.42 -31.70
CA VAL A 65 6.92 -12.18 -33.08
C VAL A 65 5.71 -11.70 -33.90
N GLU A 66 4.59 -12.39 -33.80
CA GLU A 66 3.36 -12.02 -34.50
C GLU A 66 2.88 -10.62 -34.09
N PHE A 67 2.86 -10.33 -32.77
CA PHE A 67 2.49 -9.02 -32.27
C PHE A 67 3.43 -7.91 -32.73
N SER A 68 4.71 -8.22 -32.92
CA SER A 68 5.73 -7.21 -33.26
C SER A 68 5.80 -6.86 -34.76
N LYS A 69 5.08 -7.60 -35.64
CA LYS A 69 4.93 -7.28 -37.07
C LYS A 69 4.39 -5.87 -37.31
N LYS A 70 3.45 -5.43 -36.47
CA LYS A 70 2.90 -4.05 -36.53
C LYS A 70 3.94 -2.95 -36.26
N PHE A 71 5.09 -3.29 -35.71
CA PHE A 71 6.21 -2.39 -35.46
C PHE A 71 7.36 -2.61 -36.43
N GLN A 72 7.22 -3.58 -37.37
CA GLN A 72 8.30 -4.01 -38.28
C GLN A 72 9.60 -4.38 -37.53
N LYS A 73 9.46 -5.13 -36.43
CA LYS A 73 10.57 -5.52 -35.54
C LYS A 73 10.53 -7.01 -35.17
N GLU A 74 9.82 -7.84 -35.96
CA GLU A 74 9.68 -9.27 -35.72
C GLU A 74 11.00 -10.02 -35.71
N SER A 75 11.91 -9.68 -36.64
CA SER A 75 13.23 -10.30 -36.69
C SER A 75 14.08 -10.00 -35.47
N LEU A 76 14.02 -8.76 -34.95
CA LEU A 76 14.73 -8.37 -33.74
C LEU A 76 14.17 -9.10 -32.53
N ILE A 77 12.83 -9.12 -32.35
CA ILE A 77 12.16 -9.81 -31.25
C ILE A 77 12.49 -11.30 -31.27
N ASN A 78 12.41 -11.96 -32.42
CA ASN A 78 12.74 -13.37 -32.56
C ASN A 78 14.20 -13.67 -32.20
N ALA A 79 15.15 -12.90 -32.73
CA ALA A 79 16.56 -13.06 -32.43
C ALA A 79 16.87 -12.90 -30.94
N VAL A 80 16.38 -11.83 -30.33
CA VAL A 80 16.61 -11.54 -28.90
C VAL A 80 15.98 -12.61 -28.01
N LEU A 81 14.73 -13.01 -28.25
CA LEU A 81 14.06 -14.00 -27.40
C LEU A 81 14.68 -15.39 -27.55
N ARG A 82 15.07 -15.79 -28.76
CA ARG A 82 15.76 -17.08 -28.95
C ARG A 82 17.14 -17.10 -28.29
N GLU A 83 17.89 -16.00 -28.35
CA GLU A 83 19.17 -15.90 -27.66
C GLU A 83 19.00 -15.86 -26.14
N PHE A 84 18.00 -15.13 -25.64
CA PHE A 84 17.64 -15.14 -24.22
C PHE A 84 17.30 -16.56 -23.76
N LEU A 85 16.45 -17.30 -24.49
CA LEU A 85 16.05 -18.65 -24.12
C LEU A 85 17.22 -19.64 -24.11
N ARG A 86 18.23 -19.48 -24.97
CA ARG A 86 19.46 -20.29 -24.92
C ARG A 86 20.29 -20.07 -23.65
N LYS A 87 20.13 -18.90 -23.01
CA LYS A 87 20.92 -18.47 -21.85
C LYS A 87 20.06 -18.32 -20.59
N HIS A 88 18.74 -18.61 -20.64
CA HIS A 88 17.81 -18.21 -19.58
C HIS A 88 18.14 -18.85 -18.22
N ASP A 89 18.68 -20.10 -18.21
CA ASP A 89 19.11 -20.79 -16.99
C ASP A 89 20.31 -20.11 -16.30
N SER A 90 21.07 -19.31 -17.04
CA SER A 90 22.18 -18.50 -16.50
C SER A 90 21.72 -17.19 -15.85
N PHE A 91 20.45 -16.81 -16.03
CA PHE A 91 19.87 -15.62 -15.41
C PHE A 91 19.13 -16.02 -14.15
N SER A 92 19.76 -15.76 -13.04
CA SER A 92 19.11 -15.88 -11.73
C SER A 92 18.39 -14.57 -11.42
N ILE A 93 17.07 -14.62 -11.20
CA ILE A 93 16.31 -13.50 -10.62
C ILE A 93 16.62 -13.35 -9.11
N THR A 94 17.64 -14.06 -8.60
CA THR A 94 18.01 -14.07 -7.19
C THR A 94 18.75 -12.80 -6.73
N GLU A 95 19.35 -12.04 -7.62
CA GLU A 95 19.87 -10.71 -7.30
C GLU A 95 18.71 -9.73 -7.21
N LYS A 96 18.34 -9.43 -5.99
CA LYS A 96 17.20 -8.57 -5.67
C LYS A 96 17.57 -7.10 -5.93
N ASN A 97 17.40 -6.65 -7.16
CA ASN A 97 17.55 -5.24 -7.50
C ASN A 97 16.30 -4.47 -7.01
N ILE A 98 16.42 -3.95 -5.82
CA ILE A 98 15.35 -3.18 -5.19
C ILE A 98 15.32 -1.79 -5.82
N PRO A 99 14.14 -1.27 -6.24
CA PRO A 99 14.05 0.05 -6.81
C PRO A 99 14.69 1.11 -5.91
N LYS A 100 15.54 1.96 -6.48
CA LYS A 100 16.36 2.93 -5.73
C LYS A 100 15.54 3.78 -4.75
N MET A 101 14.37 4.26 -5.17
CA MET A 101 13.50 5.06 -4.31
C MET A 101 13.01 4.26 -3.10
N PHE A 102 12.61 3.00 -3.30
CA PHE A 102 12.19 2.11 -2.21
C PHE A 102 13.36 1.91 -1.23
N LYS A 103 14.52 1.50 -1.75
CA LYS A 103 15.72 1.24 -0.94
C LYS A 103 16.12 2.46 -0.13
N THR A 104 16.27 3.63 -0.77
CA THR A 104 16.68 4.87 -0.09
C THR A 104 15.70 5.28 1.02
N SER A 105 14.39 5.13 0.79
CA SER A 105 13.38 5.44 1.80
C SER A 105 13.40 4.44 2.94
N CYS A 106 13.56 3.14 2.64
CA CYS A 106 13.65 2.07 3.61
C CYS A 106 14.88 2.24 4.54
N ASP A 107 16.05 2.54 3.98
CA ASP A 107 17.29 2.72 4.74
C ASP A 107 17.20 3.90 5.72
N LYS A 108 16.48 4.97 5.36
CA LYS A 108 16.24 6.12 6.25
C LYS A 108 15.34 5.78 7.43
N VAL A 109 14.32 4.96 7.21
CA VAL A 109 13.34 4.60 8.24
C VAL A 109 13.88 3.51 9.15
N TYR A 110 14.39 2.43 8.56
CA TYR A 110 14.79 1.23 9.29
C TYR A 110 16.31 1.15 9.45
N THR A 111 16.82 1.62 10.58
CA THR A 111 18.27 1.63 10.87
C THR A 111 18.82 0.24 11.20
N SER A 112 18.00 -0.66 11.75
CA SER A 112 18.37 -2.04 12.05
C SER A 112 18.63 -2.86 10.77
N LYS A 113 19.84 -3.42 10.64
CA LYS A 113 20.24 -4.32 9.55
C LYS A 113 19.30 -5.53 9.42
N LYS A 114 18.91 -6.11 10.55
CA LYS A 114 18.00 -7.27 10.61
C LYS A 114 16.63 -6.96 10.01
N ILE A 115 16.05 -5.79 10.33
CA ILE A 115 14.75 -5.37 9.79
C ILE A 115 14.86 -5.08 8.31
N ARG A 116 15.90 -4.36 7.87
CA ARG A 116 16.12 -4.08 6.44
C ARG A 116 16.30 -5.36 5.63
N SER A 117 17.13 -6.29 6.11
CA SER A 117 17.32 -7.57 5.44
C SER A 117 15.98 -8.29 5.27
N TYR A 118 15.17 -8.39 6.32
CA TYR A 118 13.85 -8.99 6.24
C TYR A 118 12.94 -8.30 5.20
N ILE A 119 12.88 -6.96 5.21
CA ILE A 119 12.10 -6.20 4.24
C ILE A 119 12.59 -6.50 2.82
N TYR A 120 13.90 -6.47 2.58
CA TYR A 120 14.49 -6.73 1.28
C TYR A 120 14.31 -8.17 0.81
N ASP A 121 14.35 -9.12 1.75
CA ASP A 121 14.11 -10.54 1.46
C ASP A 121 12.67 -10.85 1.10
N THR A 122 11.74 -10.08 1.65
CA THR A 122 10.30 -10.32 1.44
C THR A 122 9.66 -9.40 0.40
N VAL A 123 10.35 -8.32 -0.03
CA VAL A 123 9.78 -7.30 -0.93
C VAL A 123 9.33 -7.86 -2.28
N PHE A 124 9.98 -8.90 -2.77
CA PHE A 124 9.64 -9.58 -4.02
C PHE A 124 8.62 -10.71 -3.84
N ASN A 125 8.25 -11.04 -2.61
CA ASN A 125 7.27 -12.08 -2.34
C ASN A 125 5.86 -11.49 -2.29
N LYS A 126 4.89 -12.19 -2.89
CA LYS A 126 3.49 -11.83 -2.72
C LYS A 126 3.15 -11.89 -1.22
N PRO A 127 2.57 -10.81 -0.65
CA PRO A 127 2.19 -10.83 0.76
C PRO A 127 1.01 -11.75 0.99
N ASN A 128 0.95 -12.31 2.20
CA ASN A 128 -0.23 -13.01 2.66
C ASN A 128 -1.42 -12.03 2.77
N SER A 129 -2.61 -12.56 2.60
CA SER A 129 -3.85 -11.85 2.89
C SER A 129 -4.43 -12.36 4.19
N TYR A 130 -4.98 -11.46 4.99
CA TYR A 130 -5.53 -11.80 6.30
C TYR A 130 -7.00 -11.44 6.35
N GLN A 131 -7.74 -12.27 7.06
CA GLN A 131 -9.11 -12.00 7.47
C GLN A 131 -9.13 -11.68 8.96
N ILE A 132 -9.84 -10.62 9.32
CA ILE A 132 -9.97 -10.13 10.69
C ILE A 132 -11.37 -10.43 11.19
N SER A 133 -11.47 -11.09 12.33
CA SER A 133 -12.76 -11.37 12.98
C SER A 133 -13.40 -10.09 13.52
N LEU A 134 -14.72 -9.98 13.39
CA LEU A 134 -15.52 -8.93 14.01
C LEU A 134 -15.64 -9.12 15.53
N LYS A 135 -15.52 -10.35 16.05
CA LYS A 135 -15.58 -10.62 17.48
C LYS A 135 -14.36 -10.02 18.17
N ASN A 136 -14.59 -9.16 19.14
CA ASN A 136 -13.56 -8.59 20.00
C ASN A 136 -13.36 -9.53 21.20
N ASP A 137 -12.35 -10.40 21.13
CA ASP A 137 -11.94 -11.25 22.24
C ASP A 137 -10.62 -10.70 22.78
N GLU A 138 -10.66 -10.11 23.97
CA GLU A 138 -9.51 -9.41 24.59
C GLU A 138 -8.37 -10.36 24.96
N ASN A 139 -8.67 -11.65 25.20
CA ASN A 139 -7.68 -12.66 25.51
C ASN A 139 -7.12 -13.32 24.24
N ASN A 140 -5.84 -13.21 23.99
CA ASN A 140 -5.14 -13.74 22.79
C ASN A 140 -5.50 -13.02 21.47
N PHE A 141 -5.44 -11.70 21.47
CA PHE A 141 -5.91 -10.79 20.46
C PHE A 141 -5.52 -11.15 19.01
N TYR A 142 -4.24 -11.40 18.74
CA TYR A 142 -3.80 -11.74 17.39
C TYR A 142 -4.22 -13.15 16.95
N LYS A 143 -3.99 -14.16 17.78
CA LYS A 143 -4.28 -15.57 17.42
C LYS A 143 -5.76 -15.83 17.17
N LYS A 144 -6.65 -15.12 17.87
CA LYS A 144 -8.10 -15.29 17.74
C LYS A 144 -8.74 -14.40 16.69
N ARG A 145 -8.17 -13.22 16.41
CA ARG A 145 -8.77 -12.26 15.46
C ARG A 145 -8.16 -12.28 14.08
N VAL A 146 -6.90 -12.69 13.92
CA VAL A 146 -6.18 -12.67 12.64
C VAL A 146 -5.99 -14.08 12.14
N ALA A 147 -6.54 -14.39 10.97
CA ALA A 147 -6.33 -15.65 10.27
C ALA A 147 -5.87 -15.40 8.83
N PHE A 148 -5.18 -16.39 8.23
CA PHE A 148 -4.93 -16.34 6.79
C PHE A 148 -6.26 -16.36 6.03
N LEU A 149 -6.32 -15.61 4.93
CA LEU A 149 -7.49 -15.62 4.07
C LEU A 149 -7.58 -16.98 3.36
N GLU A 150 -8.64 -17.70 3.64
CA GLU A 150 -9.07 -18.88 2.92
C GLU A 150 -9.90 -18.49 1.68
N ASP A 151 -10.19 -19.44 0.80
CA ASP A 151 -10.88 -19.17 -0.47
C ASP A 151 -12.28 -18.55 -0.27
N ASN A 152 -12.94 -18.82 0.86
CA ASN A 152 -14.24 -18.27 1.21
C ASN A 152 -14.16 -17.34 2.44
N LEU A 153 -14.48 -16.07 2.23
CA LEU A 153 -14.55 -15.08 3.30
C LEU A 153 -15.86 -15.26 4.10
N HIS A 154 -15.75 -15.70 5.35
CA HIS A 154 -16.90 -15.80 6.25
C HIS A 154 -17.56 -14.44 6.53
N ILE A 155 -18.88 -14.44 6.82
CA ILE A 155 -19.67 -13.23 7.09
C ILE A 155 -19.16 -12.43 8.28
N ASN A 156 -18.47 -13.08 9.24
CA ASN A 156 -17.91 -12.45 10.43
C ASN A 156 -16.46 -11.97 10.26
N TYR A 157 -15.94 -11.98 9.06
CA TYR A 157 -14.56 -11.58 8.79
C TYR A 157 -14.48 -10.55 7.66
N PHE A 158 -13.49 -9.69 7.74
CA PHE A 158 -13.13 -8.77 6.66
C PHE A 158 -11.63 -8.82 6.38
N VAL A 159 -11.26 -8.49 5.14
CA VAL A 159 -9.85 -8.51 4.72
C VAL A 159 -9.17 -7.23 5.15
N GLN A 160 -8.06 -7.37 5.88
CA GLN A 160 -7.26 -6.24 6.33
C GLN A 160 -5.79 -6.63 6.44
N ASP A 161 -4.87 -5.71 6.14
CA ASP A 161 -3.45 -5.90 6.44
C ASP A 161 -3.21 -5.88 7.95
N ILE A 162 -2.34 -6.76 8.42
CA ILE A 162 -2.05 -6.92 9.86
C ILE A 162 -1.41 -5.65 10.48
N GLY A 163 -0.66 -4.87 9.69
CA GLY A 163 -0.11 -3.59 10.13
C GLY A 163 -1.20 -2.54 10.37
N ASN A 164 -2.23 -2.50 9.50
CA ASN A 164 -3.41 -1.65 9.73
C ASN A 164 -4.20 -2.09 10.97
N PHE A 165 -4.33 -3.40 11.18
CA PHE A 165 -4.96 -3.94 12.37
C PHE A 165 -4.24 -3.47 13.64
N GLU A 166 -2.91 -3.57 13.66
CA GLU A 166 -2.08 -3.08 14.79
C GLU A 166 -2.27 -1.59 15.01
N ILE A 167 -2.21 -0.76 13.97
CA ILE A 167 -2.38 0.69 14.09
C ILE A 167 -3.69 1.00 14.80
N ILE A 168 -4.83 0.46 14.32
CA ILE A 168 -6.14 0.74 14.92
C ILE A 168 -6.22 0.23 16.35
N ASN A 169 -5.63 -0.93 16.63
CA ASN A 169 -5.59 -1.47 17.98
C ASN A 169 -4.89 -0.55 18.97
N VAL A 170 -3.80 0.10 18.54
CA VAL A 170 -3.04 1.01 19.40
C VAL A 170 -3.69 2.39 19.50
N ILE A 171 -4.11 2.97 18.36
CA ILE A 171 -4.62 4.34 18.34
C ILE A 171 -6.00 4.49 18.98
N LYS A 172 -6.79 3.42 19.09
CA LYS A 172 -8.12 3.47 19.73
C LYS A 172 -8.07 4.01 21.15
N GLU A 173 -6.96 3.82 21.86
CA GLU A 173 -6.77 4.28 23.25
C GLU A 173 -6.63 5.81 23.37
N PHE A 174 -6.29 6.50 22.27
CA PHE A 174 -6.18 7.96 22.27
C PHE A 174 -7.53 8.67 22.08
N TYR A 175 -8.55 7.97 21.63
CA TYR A 175 -9.85 8.55 21.38
C TYR A 175 -10.66 8.67 22.67
N ASN A 176 -10.89 9.90 23.12
CA ASN A 176 -11.66 10.20 24.31
C ASN A 176 -13.18 10.17 24.09
N ASP A 177 -13.63 10.14 22.83
CA ASP A 177 -15.05 10.13 22.45
C ASP A 177 -15.32 8.90 21.57
N LYS A 178 -16.51 8.35 21.74
CA LYS A 178 -16.98 7.22 20.90
C LYS A 178 -17.34 7.64 19.47
N LYS A 179 -17.38 8.94 19.15
CA LYS A 179 -17.67 9.42 17.80
C LYS A 179 -16.38 9.79 17.05
N ILE A 180 -16.20 9.20 15.89
CA ILE A 180 -15.01 9.43 15.04
C ILE A 180 -15.46 9.86 13.64
N LEU A 181 -14.83 10.91 13.12
CA LEU A 181 -14.86 11.22 11.69
C LEU A 181 -13.72 10.48 11.01
N ASP A 182 -14.02 9.55 10.12
CA ASP A 182 -13.04 8.86 9.28
C ASP A 182 -13.00 9.49 7.89
N VAL A 183 -11.87 10.11 7.56
CA VAL A 183 -11.65 10.86 6.32
C VAL A 183 -10.84 10.00 5.35
N CYS A 184 -11.29 9.93 4.09
CA CYS A 184 -10.80 9.00 3.07
C CYS A 184 -11.00 7.53 3.48
N ALA A 185 -12.19 7.24 4.03
CA ALA A 185 -12.49 6.01 4.75
C ALA A 185 -12.58 4.75 3.86
N ALA A 186 -12.91 4.92 2.58
CA ALA A 186 -13.17 3.76 1.71
C ALA A 186 -11.89 3.02 1.29
N PRO A 187 -11.89 1.69 1.23
CA PRO A 187 -13.05 0.77 1.18
C PRO A 187 -13.58 0.29 2.55
N GLY A 188 -13.16 0.90 3.68
CA GLY A 188 -13.83 0.75 4.97
C GLY A 188 -13.12 -0.08 6.04
N GLY A 189 -11.96 -0.67 5.75
CA GLY A 189 -11.31 -1.57 6.69
C GLY A 189 -11.04 -0.96 8.08
N LYS A 190 -10.57 0.29 8.14
CA LYS A 190 -10.31 1.00 9.41
C LYS A 190 -11.60 1.40 10.12
N SER A 191 -12.59 1.92 9.38
CA SER A 191 -13.94 2.23 9.91
C SER A 191 -14.61 1.00 10.52
N ILE A 192 -14.59 -0.14 9.80
CA ILE A 192 -15.15 -1.41 10.26
C ILE A 192 -14.45 -1.85 11.54
N LEU A 193 -13.12 -1.81 11.57
CA LEU A 193 -12.36 -2.20 12.76
C LEU A 193 -12.69 -1.31 13.97
N LEU A 194 -12.75 0.02 13.78
CA LEU A 194 -13.15 0.95 14.85
C LEU A 194 -14.57 0.65 15.36
N SER A 195 -15.50 0.32 14.48
CA SER A 195 -16.86 -0.02 14.92
C SER A 195 -16.91 -1.28 15.80
N THR A 196 -15.99 -2.26 15.57
CA THR A 196 -15.90 -3.45 16.44
C THR A 196 -15.41 -3.13 17.86
N TYR A 197 -14.79 -1.98 18.06
CA TYR A 197 -14.41 -1.46 19.38
C TYR A 197 -15.47 -0.52 20.00
N GLY A 198 -16.66 -0.47 19.40
CA GLY A 198 -17.79 0.32 19.89
C GLY A 198 -17.75 1.80 19.52
N PHE A 199 -16.90 2.20 18.57
CA PHE A 199 -16.90 3.56 18.06
C PHE A 199 -18.03 3.77 17.03
N LYS A 200 -18.68 4.94 17.10
CA LYS A 200 -19.64 5.42 16.10
C LYS A 200 -18.88 6.18 15.02
N VAL A 201 -18.68 5.55 13.88
CA VAL A 201 -17.89 6.11 12.79
C VAL A 201 -18.77 6.84 11.78
N GLU A 202 -18.39 8.07 11.45
CA GLU A 202 -18.92 8.83 10.32
C GLU A 202 -17.84 8.87 9.24
N ALA A 203 -18.11 8.24 8.11
CA ALA A 203 -17.14 8.04 7.05
C ALA A 203 -17.36 9.02 5.89
N LEU A 204 -16.27 9.59 5.38
CA LEU A 204 -16.25 10.40 4.16
C LEU A 204 -15.27 9.80 3.16
N ASP A 205 -15.69 9.76 1.89
CA ASP A 205 -14.77 9.48 0.77
C ASP A 205 -15.25 10.20 -0.49
N LYS A 206 -14.34 10.47 -1.42
CA LYS A 206 -14.68 11.10 -2.71
C LYS A 206 -14.94 10.10 -3.83
N SER A 207 -14.40 8.89 -3.71
CA SER A 207 -14.42 7.87 -4.75
C SER A 207 -15.68 7.03 -4.71
N GLN A 208 -16.58 7.19 -5.68
CA GLN A 208 -17.82 6.40 -5.76
C GLN A 208 -17.52 4.89 -5.78
N SER A 209 -16.57 4.45 -6.60
CA SER A 209 -16.25 3.03 -6.73
C SER A 209 -15.71 2.41 -5.42
N GLN A 210 -15.00 3.18 -4.61
CA GLN A 210 -14.53 2.72 -3.28
C GLN A 210 -15.67 2.75 -2.26
N ILE A 211 -16.54 3.75 -2.32
CA ILE A 211 -17.76 3.83 -1.49
C ILE A 211 -18.68 2.64 -1.75
N ASP A 212 -18.82 2.21 -3.00
CA ASP A 212 -19.64 1.04 -3.34
C ASP A 212 -19.07 -0.24 -2.69
N LYS A 213 -17.75 -0.40 -2.70
CA LYS A 213 -17.08 -1.50 -1.99
C LYS A 213 -17.29 -1.40 -0.46
N PHE A 214 -17.18 -0.19 0.08
CA PHE A 214 -17.45 0.06 1.50
C PHE A 214 -18.87 -0.39 1.86
N LYS A 215 -19.88 0.06 1.09
CA LYS A 215 -21.29 -0.31 1.31
C LYS A 215 -21.52 -1.82 1.17
N GLN A 216 -20.88 -2.49 0.22
CA GLN A 216 -20.92 -3.95 0.09
C GLN A 216 -20.35 -4.63 1.34
N ASN A 217 -19.21 -4.15 1.86
CA ASN A 217 -18.58 -4.71 3.05
C ASN A 217 -19.47 -4.54 4.30
N ILE A 218 -19.97 -3.34 4.60
CA ILE A 218 -20.81 -3.12 5.79
C ILE A 218 -22.13 -3.88 5.70
N LYS A 219 -22.74 -3.98 4.51
CA LYS A 219 -23.94 -4.80 4.28
C LYS A 219 -23.66 -6.28 4.58
N ARG A 220 -22.58 -6.84 4.02
CA ARG A 220 -22.18 -8.25 4.24
C ARG A 220 -21.91 -8.55 5.72
N LEU A 221 -21.35 -7.58 6.44
CA LEU A 221 -20.93 -7.71 7.83
C LEU A 221 -22.03 -7.28 8.81
N SER A 222 -23.19 -6.82 8.33
CA SER A 222 -24.30 -6.29 9.14
C SER A 222 -23.85 -5.18 10.10
N ILE A 223 -22.98 -4.27 9.62
CA ILE A 223 -22.44 -3.14 10.39
C ILE A 223 -23.14 -1.85 9.94
N ASP A 224 -23.56 -1.05 10.91
CA ASP A 224 -24.14 0.28 10.65
C ASP A 224 -23.05 1.36 10.70
N ILE A 225 -22.58 1.79 9.54
CA ILE A 225 -21.67 2.93 9.38
C ILE A 225 -22.19 3.84 8.27
N LYS A 226 -22.42 5.09 8.61
CA LYS A 226 -22.82 6.09 7.63
C LYS A 226 -21.62 6.56 6.82
N ILE A 227 -21.65 6.34 5.48
CA ILE A 227 -20.64 6.87 4.56
C ILE A 227 -21.26 7.88 3.62
N VAL A 228 -20.61 9.02 3.45
CA VAL A 228 -21.05 10.12 2.58
C VAL A 228 -20.01 10.39 1.51
N LYS A 229 -20.48 10.51 0.24
CA LYS A 229 -19.62 10.94 -0.87
C LYS A 229 -19.35 12.42 -0.77
N LYS A 230 -18.16 12.80 -0.36
CA LYS A 230 -17.69 14.20 -0.32
C LYS A 230 -16.17 14.24 -0.52
N ASP A 231 -15.71 15.22 -1.28
CA ASP A 231 -14.30 15.61 -1.25
C ASP A 231 -14.05 16.40 0.03
N PHE A 232 -13.21 15.86 0.90
CA PHE A 232 -12.95 16.46 2.22
C PHE A 232 -12.43 17.88 2.13
N LEU A 233 -11.56 18.20 1.16
CA LEU A 233 -10.97 19.54 1.05
C LEU A 233 -12.00 20.60 0.66
N SER A 234 -12.93 20.30 -0.23
CA SER A 234 -13.96 21.22 -0.69
C SER A 234 -15.25 21.20 0.16
N ALA A 235 -15.49 20.12 0.92
CA ALA A 235 -16.72 19.94 1.68
C ALA A 235 -16.91 21.00 2.78
N LYS A 236 -18.09 21.60 2.87
CA LYS A 236 -18.52 22.38 4.05
C LYS A 236 -18.95 21.43 5.14
N ILE A 237 -18.28 21.48 6.30
CA ILE A 237 -18.57 20.67 7.51
C ILE A 237 -18.76 21.68 8.66
N ASN A 238 -20.00 21.82 9.11
CA ASN A 238 -20.40 22.88 10.07
C ASN A 238 -20.37 22.39 11.53
N ARG A 239 -19.69 21.29 11.82
CA ARG A 239 -19.54 20.77 13.18
C ARG A 239 -18.10 20.45 13.50
N ARG A 240 -17.80 20.37 14.79
CA ARG A 240 -16.51 20.00 15.31
C ARG A 240 -16.54 18.56 15.83
N TYR A 241 -15.35 17.97 15.98
CA TYR A 241 -15.12 16.61 16.42
C TYR A 241 -14.10 16.56 17.53
N ASN A 242 -14.19 15.58 18.41
CA ASN A 242 -13.13 15.26 19.37
C ASN A 242 -12.12 14.27 18.79
N SER A 243 -12.53 13.50 17.78
CA SER A 243 -11.71 12.44 17.19
C SER A 243 -11.84 12.43 15.67
N ILE A 244 -10.72 12.53 14.98
CA ILE A 244 -10.65 12.44 13.52
C ILE A 244 -9.58 11.40 13.16
N LEU A 245 -9.93 10.47 12.29
CA LEU A 245 -8.99 9.59 11.59
C LEU A 245 -8.83 10.10 10.16
N LEU A 246 -7.59 10.33 9.74
CA LEU A 246 -7.24 10.74 8.39
C LEU A 246 -6.31 9.68 7.77
N ASP A 247 -6.89 8.75 7.01
CA ASP A 247 -6.14 7.82 6.15
C ASP A 247 -5.85 8.51 4.82
N ALA A 248 -4.80 9.33 4.80
CA ALA A 248 -4.61 10.29 3.74
C ALA A 248 -4.20 9.64 2.40
N PRO A 249 -4.67 10.17 1.26
CA PRO A 249 -4.20 9.72 -0.04
C PRO A 249 -2.69 9.93 -0.16
N CYS A 250 -1.97 8.90 -0.60
CA CYS A 250 -0.52 8.89 -0.68
C CYS A 250 -0.02 8.08 -1.89
N SER A 251 1.29 7.97 -2.04
CA SER A 251 1.91 7.15 -3.10
C SER A 251 1.67 5.65 -2.97
N ALA A 252 1.24 5.19 -1.81
CA ALA A 252 1.12 3.79 -1.45
C ALA A 252 2.43 2.97 -1.53
N LEU A 253 3.60 3.64 -1.43
CA LEU A 253 4.91 2.99 -1.52
C LEU A 253 5.09 1.84 -0.51
N GLY A 254 4.45 1.94 0.66
CA GLY A 254 4.46 0.91 1.70
C GLY A 254 3.74 -0.38 1.32
N THR A 255 2.91 -0.35 0.28
CA THR A 255 2.17 -1.51 -0.22
C THR A 255 2.85 -2.18 -1.43
N PHE A 256 4.12 -1.87 -1.72
CA PHE A 256 4.83 -2.37 -2.90
C PHE A 256 4.74 -3.89 -3.06
N ARG A 257 4.81 -4.65 -1.98
CA ARG A 257 4.66 -6.11 -2.02
C ARG A 257 3.33 -6.55 -2.63
N ARG A 258 2.26 -5.82 -2.34
CA ARG A 258 0.89 -6.08 -2.78
C ARG A 258 0.58 -5.41 -4.12
N ASN A 259 1.09 -4.21 -4.31
CA ASN A 259 0.86 -3.35 -5.45
C ASN A 259 2.21 -2.90 -6.06
N PRO A 260 2.96 -3.79 -6.72
CA PRO A 260 4.31 -3.48 -7.19
C PRO A 260 4.36 -2.40 -8.28
N ASP A 261 3.23 -2.14 -8.96
CA ASP A 261 3.09 -1.08 -9.96
C ASP A 261 3.18 0.35 -9.38
N VAL A 262 3.08 0.50 -8.05
CA VAL A 262 3.23 1.82 -7.39
C VAL A 262 4.55 2.47 -7.73
N ILE A 263 5.63 1.68 -7.87
CA ILE A 263 6.96 2.23 -8.12
C ILE A 263 7.06 2.96 -9.47
N SER A 264 6.33 2.49 -10.48
CA SER A 264 6.29 3.14 -11.81
C SER A 264 5.42 4.40 -11.85
N LYS A 265 4.61 4.61 -10.81
CA LYS A 265 3.68 5.74 -10.70
C LYS A 265 4.20 6.87 -9.82
N ILE A 266 5.33 6.66 -9.13
CA ILE A 266 5.91 7.61 -8.18
C ILE A 266 7.07 8.35 -8.81
N ASP A 267 7.01 9.67 -8.74
CA ASP A 267 8.12 10.57 -9.02
C ASP A 267 8.16 11.69 -7.97
N LYS A 268 9.25 12.46 -7.97
CA LYS A 268 9.44 13.55 -7.00
C LYS A 268 8.35 14.62 -7.08
N LYS A 269 7.80 14.90 -8.27
CA LYS A 269 6.73 15.87 -8.47
C LYS A 269 5.43 15.40 -7.82
N LYS A 270 5.04 14.14 -8.06
CA LYS A 270 3.87 13.54 -7.43
C LYS A 270 3.98 13.48 -5.91
N LEU A 271 5.14 13.09 -5.38
CA LEU A 271 5.37 13.07 -3.93
C LEU A 271 5.18 14.46 -3.32
N LYS A 272 5.63 15.51 -4.01
CA LYS A 272 5.43 16.89 -3.57
C LYS A 272 3.96 17.29 -3.59
N VAL A 273 3.24 16.97 -4.66
CA VAL A 273 1.78 17.20 -4.76
C VAL A 273 1.03 16.48 -3.64
N ASN A 274 1.35 15.21 -3.37
CA ASN A 274 0.75 14.47 -2.26
C ASN A 274 1.02 15.13 -0.92
N GLN A 275 2.27 15.55 -0.66
CA GLN A 275 2.64 16.28 0.56
C GLN A 275 1.76 17.52 0.76
N ASP A 276 1.59 18.34 -0.27
CA ASP A 276 0.81 19.58 -0.19
C ASP A 276 -0.69 19.31 0.04
N ILE A 277 -1.22 18.24 -0.55
CA ILE A 277 -2.59 17.77 -0.28
C ILE A 277 -2.73 17.29 1.16
N GLN A 278 -1.80 16.48 1.65
CA GLN A 278 -1.82 15.92 3.00
C GLN A 278 -1.73 17.02 4.07
N VAL A 279 -0.86 18.02 3.87
CA VAL A 279 -0.78 19.20 4.74
C VAL A 279 -2.12 19.91 4.81
N LYS A 280 -2.75 20.23 3.65
CA LYS A 280 -4.08 20.87 3.62
C LYS A 280 -5.16 20.04 4.32
N MET A 281 -5.12 18.73 4.18
CA MET A 281 -6.08 17.84 4.85
C MET A 281 -5.89 17.84 6.36
N ILE A 282 -4.65 17.80 6.84
CA ILE A 282 -4.36 17.94 8.28
C ILE A 282 -4.83 19.29 8.80
N GLU A 283 -4.49 20.39 8.13
CA GLU A 283 -4.92 21.75 8.52
C GLU A 283 -6.45 21.86 8.64
N LYS A 284 -7.16 21.33 7.65
CA LYS A 284 -8.63 21.28 7.69
C LYS A 284 -9.13 20.41 8.85
N SER A 285 -8.51 19.28 9.11
CA SER A 285 -8.86 18.43 10.25
C SER A 285 -8.64 19.16 11.58
N LEU A 286 -7.54 19.90 11.73
CA LEU A 286 -7.26 20.71 12.92
C LEU A 286 -8.29 21.81 13.15
N ILE A 287 -8.80 22.44 12.07
CA ILE A 287 -9.91 23.41 12.14
C ILE A 287 -11.18 22.75 12.67
N LEU A 288 -11.46 21.52 12.25
CA LEU A 288 -12.65 20.76 12.66
C LEU A 288 -12.53 20.13 14.06
N LEU A 289 -11.33 20.06 14.64
CA LEU A 289 -11.15 19.54 15.99
C LEU A 289 -11.52 20.56 17.05
N ASN A 290 -12.18 20.07 18.11
CA ASN A 290 -12.28 20.78 19.37
C ASN A 290 -10.92 20.91 20.07
N LYS A 291 -10.80 21.78 21.04
CA LYS A 291 -9.67 21.82 21.97
C LYS A 291 -9.56 20.49 22.73
N GLY A 292 -8.38 19.95 22.91
CA GLY A 292 -8.15 18.61 23.47
C GLY A 292 -8.41 17.47 22.49
N GLY A 293 -8.94 17.76 21.30
CA GLY A 293 -9.29 16.75 20.29
C GLY A 293 -8.07 16.10 19.64
N ILE A 294 -8.26 14.89 19.12
CA ILE A 294 -7.25 14.02 18.56
C ILE A 294 -7.43 13.88 17.03
N LEU A 295 -6.34 14.08 16.31
CA LEU A 295 -6.19 13.71 14.91
C LEU A 295 -5.20 12.56 14.79
N VAL A 296 -5.63 11.44 14.25
CA VAL A 296 -4.73 10.38 13.82
C VAL A 296 -4.50 10.51 12.32
N TYR A 297 -3.24 10.71 11.92
CA TYR A 297 -2.82 10.75 10.53
C TYR A 297 -2.13 9.44 10.17
N ILE A 298 -2.56 8.80 9.10
CA ILE A 298 -2.02 7.54 8.59
C ILE A 298 -1.76 7.67 7.09
N VAL A 299 -0.65 7.08 6.63
CA VAL A 299 -0.37 6.84 5.21
C VAL A 299 0.27 5.47 5.00
N CYS A 300 -0.08 4.79 3.92
CA CYS A 300 0.60 3.57 3.49
C CYS A 300 1.85 3.89 2.66
N SER A 301 2.71 4.73 3.23
CA SER A 301 3.98 5.18 2.64
C SER A 301 5.04 5.31 3.72
N PHE A 302 6.30 5.21 3.32
CA PHE A 302 7.46 5.48 4.18
C PHE A 302 8.42 6.49 3.54
N HIS A 303 7.98 7.17 2.49
CA HIS A 303 8.76 8.26 1.90
C HIS A 303 8.64 9.52 2.76
N SER A 304 9.78 10.18 3.04
CA SER A 304 9.84 11.33 3.96
C SER A 304 8.89 12.48 3.58
N PHE A 305 8.63 12.71 2.30
CA PHE A 305 7.67 13.75 1.87
C PHE A 305 6.25 13.51 2.36
N GLU A 306 5.83 12.26 2.47
CA GLU A 306 4.46 11.89 2.87
C GLU A 306 4.33 11.53 4.35
N THR A 307 5.43 11.51 5.09
CA THR A 307 5.52 11.12 6.49
C THR A 307 6.05 12.27 7.35
N MET A 308 7.31 12.19 7.82
CA MET A 308 7.93 13.20 8.69
C MET A 308 7.83 14.61 8.10
N GLY A 309 8.11 14.78 6.80
CA GLY A 309 8.08 16.09 6.15
C GLY A 309 6.68 16.74 6.06
N VAL A 310 5.60 15.98 6.22
CA VAL A 310 4.24 16.53 6.41
C VAL A 310 4.10 17.05 7.83
N ILE A 311 4.47 16.21 8.82
CA ILE A 311 4.29 16.54 10.23
C ILE A 311 5.17 17.72 10.62
N ASP A 312 6.41 17.77 10.14
CA ASP A 312 7.33 18.90 10.39
C ASP A 312 6.72 20.23 9.94
N LYS A 313 6.11 20.27 8.74
CA LYS A 313 5.41 21.47 8.24
C LYS A 313 4.24 21.87 9.14
N ILE A 314 3.48 20.89 9.63
CA ILE A 314 2.36 21.14 10.55
C ILE A 314 2.84 21.72 11.88
N LEU A 315 3.86 21.10 12.49
CA LEU A 315 4.38 21.53 13.78
C LEU A 315 5.11 22.89 13.72
N GLN A 316 5.72 23.20 12.58
CA GLN A 316 6.31 24.52 12.34
C GLN A 316 5.23 25.62 12.32
N LYS A 317 4.09 25.34 11.71
CA LYS A 317 3.00 26.31 11.49
C LYS A 317 2.02 26.40 12.67
N HIS A 318 1.79 25.31 13.39
CA HIS A 318 0.76 25.20 14.43
C HIS A 318 1.39 24.86 15.79
N LYS A 319 1.69 25.90 16.59
CA LYS A 319 2.35 25.75 17.89
C LYS A 319 1.46 25.16 18.99
N ASN A 320 0.16 25.12 18.75
CA ASN A 320 -0.84 24.53 19.65
C ASN A 320 -1.13 23.05 19.36
N ILE A 321 -0.22 22.38 18.64
CA ILE A 321 -0.35 20.94 18.33
C ILE A 321 0.81 20.20 18.97
N THR A 322 0.48 19.10 19.65
CA THR A 322 1.48 18.17 20.24
C THR A 322 1.37 16.80 19.59
N VAL A 323 2.50 16.10 19.54
CA VAL A 323 2.55 14.70 19.08
C VAL A 323 2.44 13.80 20.31
N GLU A 324 1.47 12.90 20.30
CA GLU A 324 1.28 11.90 21.36
C GLU A 324 2.28 10.76 21.23
N ASN A 325 2.65 10.16 22.36
CA ASN A 325 3.58 9.04 22.37
C ASN A 325 2.82 7.71 22.26
N ILE A 326 3.00 7.02 21.14
CA ILE A 326 2.46 5.66 20.91
C ILE A 326 3.39 4.63 21.56
N GLN A 327 2.82 3.70 22.32
CA GLN A 327 3.53 2.56 22.86
C GLN A 327 3.14 1.29 22.11
N SER A 328 4.08 0.72 21.35
CA SER A 328 3.94 -0.57 20.68
C SER A 328 5.32 -1.14 20.35
N ASP A 329 5.52 -2.40 20.65
CA ASP A 329 6.70 -3.17 20.27
C ASP A 329 6.74 -3.55 18.79
N LYS A 330 5.62 -3.32 18.09
CA LYS A 330 5.46 -3.58 16.65
C LYS A 330 5.67 -2.35 15.78
N MET A 331 6.03 -1.22 16.41
CA MET A 331 6.29 0.03 15.70
C MET A 331 7.68 0.56 15.99
N ILE A 332 8.23 1.30 15.05
CA ILE A 332 9.51 2.00 15.18
C ILE A 332 9.24 3.49 15.28
N LYS A 333 9.60 4.08 16.42
CA LYS A 333 9.52 5.51 16.65
C LYS A 333 10.54 6.25 15.80
N LYS A 334 10.12 7.31 15.18
CA LYS A 334 10.94 8.38 14.60
C LYS A 334 10.48 9.71 15.21
N GLU A 335 11.18 10.79 14.94
CA GLU A 335 10.98 12.09 15.57
C GLU A 335 9.51 12.44 15.88
N ASN A 336 8.67 12.51 14.84
CA ASN A 336 7.28 12.97 14.96
C ASN A 336 6.25 11.92 14.52
N GLY A 337 6.57 10.62 14.65
CA GLY A 337 5.66 9.56 14.31
C GLY A 337 6.27 8.16 14.36
N TYR A 338 5.52 7.20 13.89
CA TYR A 338 5.83 5.78 14.04
C TYR A 338 5.64 5.05 12.72
N PHE A 339 6.52 4.11 12.46
CA PHE A 339 6.42 3.19 11.32
C PHE A 339 6.13 1.79 11.81
N ILE A 340 5.22 1.09 11.14
CA ILE A 340 5.05 -0.35 11.36
C ILE A 340 6.37 -1.07 11.10
N ASN A 341 6.72 -1.98 12.00
CA ASN A 341 7.86 -2.87 11.85
C ASN A 341 7.43 -4.19 11.19
N PRO A 342 7.64 -4.39 9.87
CA PRO A 342 7.20 -5.63 9.20
C PRO A 342 7.83 -6.90 9.77
N TYR A 343 9.02 -6.80 10.36
CA TYR A 343 9.70 -7.93 11.01
C TYR A 343 8.95 -8.44 12.26
N SER A 344 8.26 -7.55 12.98
CA SER A 344 7.44 -7.96 14.14
C SER A 344 6.27 -8.87 13.77
N PHE A 345 5.94 -8.96 12.47
CA PHE A 345 4.89 -9.83 11.93
C PHE A 345 5.46 -10.97 11.08
N LYS A 346 6.72 -11.35 11.26
CA LYS A 346 7.40 -12.38 10.46
C LYS A 346 6.68 -13.73 10.44
N GLU A 347 6.07 -14.13 11.55
CA GLU A 347 5.28 -15.35 11.69
C GLU A 347 4.02 -15.35 10.81
N TYR A 348 3.54 -14.16 10.47
CA TYR A 348 2.44 -13.93 9.55
C TYR A 348 2.92 -13.63 8.11
N GLY A 349 4.23 -13.70 7.83
CA GLY A 349 4.79 -13.34 6.53
C GLY A 349 5.00 -11.83 6.33
N GLY A 350 5.00 -11.05 7.42
CA GLY A 350 5.20 -9.61 7.43
C GLY A 350 3.91 -8.80 7.22
N SER A 351 4.05 -7.48 7.13
CA SER A 351 2.97 -6.53 6.90
C SER A 351 3.34 -5.55 5.78
N ASP A 352 2.38 -4.79 5.30
CA ASP A 352 2.64 -3.56 4.55
C ASP A 352 3.29 -2.52 5.49
N ILE A 353 3.93 -1.51 4.93
CA ILE A 353 4.59 -0.45 5.69
C ILE A 353 3.65 0.77 5.77
N PHE A 354 3.35 1.17 6.99
CA PHE A 354 2.53 2.35 7.27
C PHE A 354 3.31 3.31 8.15
N PHE A 355 3.01 4.58 8.00
CA PHE A 355 3.35 5.62 8.96
C PHE A 355 2.10 6.07 9.69
N VAL A 356 2.22 6.32 10.98
CA VAL A 356 1.16 6.84 11.83
C VAL A 356 1.70 7.90 12.79
N THR A 357 0.93 8.95 12.99
CA THR A 357 1.14 9.91 14.06
C THR A 357 -0.18 10.30 14.69
N VAL A 358 -0.15 10.59 15.97
CA VAL A 358 -1.31 11.04 16.76
C VAL A 358 -1.04 12.48 17.19
N LEU A 359 -1.86 13.40 16.75
CA LEU A 359 -1.76 14.83 17.02
C LEU A 359 -2.89 15.26 17.95
N ARG A 360 -2.53 15.96 19.04
CA ARG A 360 -3.49 16.57 19.96
C ARG A 360 -3.51 18.07 19.76
N LYS A 361 -4.71 18.64 19.65
CA LYS A 361 -4.94 20.08 19.62
C LYS A 361 -5.05 20.63 21.06
N GLN A 362 -4.14 21.51 21.44
CA GLN A 362 -4.14 22.20 22.75
C GLN A 362 -5.18 23.30 22.83
#